data_705708361dc5a4d6f8c3b5a5396bb465
#
_entry.id   705708361dc5a4d6f8c3b5a5396bb465
#
_cell.length_a   1.000
_cell.length_b   1.000
_cell.length_c   1.000
_cell.angle_alpha   90.00
_cell.angle_beta   90.00
_cell.angle_gamma   90.00
#
_symmetry.space_group_name_H-M   'P 1'
#
loop_
_entity.id
_entity.type
_entity.pdbx_description
1 polymer ?
#
loop_
_entity_poly.entity_id
_entity_poly.type
_entity_poly.pdbx_seq_one_letter_code
_entity_poly.pdbx_strand_id
1 'polypeptide(L)'
;MYAVGPYLHDGRASTLDEAIRWHGGEAATSKEAYVALESSERADLIAFLQSLGGAAQRSDGLVPPDLGIPSAGEYGAPADGAGAEERLRFERGRALFDRDFALSEGVGPDFNGDACRSCHFDPVIGGAGPGGVDAIRHGTLSGGLFTPPNQGTALPRHSTSQTRPEPPSDANVFERRQTPTTLGLGLLERIPRATIEALAAMSADGRAHVLSDGRLGRFGWKAEVPSIRDFVRDALSAELGLTVPEEPGASFGRTSDDDAVEDPEVSSEEIDRITDFIALLGPPPRTRTHPALEDEGAALFE
;
A
#
# COMPACT_ATOMS: atom_id res chain seq x y z
N MET A 1 10.67 -2.20 -4.00
CA MET A 1 11.14 -0.86 -3.59
C MET A 1 11.73 -0.10 -4.78
N TYR A 2 12.68 -0.62 -5.52
CA TYR A 2 13.24 0.05 -6.70
C TYR A 2 12.25 0.18 -7.87
N ALA A 3 11.33 -0.76 -7.97
CA ALA A 3 10.37 -0.85 -9.04
C ALA A 3 9.50 0.40 -9.24
N VAL A 4 9.31 1.20 -8.23
CA VAL A 4 8.26 2.19 -8.22
C VAL A 4 8.78 3.54 -7.73
N GLY A 5 9.35 4.31 -8.65
CA GLY A 5 9.53 5.73 -8.44
C GLY A 5 8.29 6.53 -8.85
N PRO A 6 8.09 7.73 -8.34
CA PRO A 6 8.93 8.43 -7.39
C PRO A 6 8.85 7.83 -5.98
N TYR A 7 9.87 8.08 -5.16
CA TYR A 7 10.05 7.48 -3.84
C TYR A 7 9.55 8.39 -2.72
N LEU A 8 9.49 7.83 -1.52
CA LEU A 8 8.85 8.37 -0.33
C LEU A 8 7.32 8.39 -0.45
N HIS A 9 6.64 8.53 0.68
CA HIS A 9 5.19 8.46 0.77
C HIS A 9 4.43 9.54 -0.03
N ASP A 10 5.09 10.64 -0.32
CA ASP A 10 4.53 11.77 -1.09
C ASP A 10 5.17 11.92 -2.48
N GLY A 11 6.02 10.98 -2.88
CA GLY A 11 6.64 10.95 -4.19
C GLY A 11 7.64 12.09 -4.45
N ARG A 12 8.17 12.73 -3.38
CA ARG A 12 9.07 13.89 -3.54
C ARG A 12 10.46 13.55 -4.03
N ALA A 13 10.89 12.31 -3.89
CA ALA A 13 12.21 11.86 -4.31
C ALA A 13 12.14 11.12 -5.65
N SER A 14 12.91 11.55 -6.63
CA SER A 14 12.96 10.95 -7.97
C SER A 14 13.95 9.79 -8.07
N THR A 15 14.89 9.69 -7.13
CA THR A 15 15.92 8.65 -7.08
C THR A 15 16.03 8.04 -5.70
N LEU A 16 16.63 6.83 -5.60
CA LEU A 16 16.90 6.19 -4.31
C LEU A 16 17.89 7.00 -3.48
N ASP A 17 18.95 7.58 -4.09
CA ASP A 17 19.91 8.47 -3.40
C ASP A 17 19.18 9.67 -2.79
N GLU A 18 18.32 10.30 -3.56
CA GLU A 18 17.53 11.42 -3.07
C GLU A 18 16.57 10.99 -1.94
N ALA A 19 15.93 9.84 -2.08
CA ALA A 19 15.07 9.30 -1.03
C ALA A 19 15.82 9.08 0.28
N ILE A 20 17.01 8.47 0.23
CA ILE A 20 17.81 8.25 1.43
C ILE A 20 18.18 9.59 2.08
N ARG A 21 18.57 10.58 1.30
CA ARG A 21 18.94 11.91 1.80
C ARG A 21 17.79 12.70 2.42
N TRP A 22 16.57 12.41 2.02
CA TRP A 22 15.37 13.02 2.59
C TRP A 22 14.95 12.44 3.94
N HIS A 23 15.48 11.26 4.33
CA HIS A 23 15.16 10.68 5.63
C HIS A 23 15.68 11.55 6.79
N GLY A 24 14.93 11.51 7.89
CA GLY A 24 15.23 12.23 9.13
C GLY A 24 14.62 11.52 10.33
N GLY A 25 14.54 12.20 11.46
CA GLY A 25 14.01 11.60 12.68
C GLY A 25 14.80 10.35 13.09
N GLU A 26 14.16 9.23 13.26
CA GLU A 26 14.76 7.95 13.66
C GLU A 26 15.82 7.45 12.65
N ALA A 27 15.66 7.76 11.37
CA ALA A 27 16.60 7.37 10.32
C ALA A 27 17.77 8.36 10.12
N ALA A 28 17.89 9.41 10.92
CA ALA A 28 18.92 10.44 10.74
C ALA A 28 20.33 9.86 10.78
N THR A 29 20.63 8.98 11.73
CA THR A 29 21.95 8.35 11.88
C THR A 29 22.29 7.48 10.66
N SER A 30 21.36 6.68 10.16
CA SER A 30 21.57 5.85 8.96
C SER A 30 21.77 6.72 7.71
N LYS A 31 21.04 7.82 7.59
CA LYS A 31 21.26 8.81 6.51
C LYS A 31 22.65 9.43 6.61
N GLU A 32 23.11 9.82 7.80
CA GLU A 32 24.42 10.41 8.00
C GLU A 32 25.53 9.41 7.65
N ALA A 33 25.38 8.13 8.05
CA ALA A 33 26.29 7.07 7.64
C ALA A 33 26.34 6.92 6.11
N TYR A 34 25.20 6.89 5.43
CA TYR A 34 25.13 6.85 3.98
C TYR A 34 25.82 8.06 3.31
N VAL A 35 25.59 9.25 3.83
CA VAL A 35 26.22 10.48 3.28
C VAL A 35 27.74 10.46 3.45
N ALA A 36 28.23 9.83 4.51
CA ALA A 36 29.66 9.71 4.80
C ALA A 36 30.40 8.67 3.94
N LEU A 37 29.67 7.74 3.30
CA LEU A 37 30.25 6.74 2.40
C LEU A 37 30.99 7.42 1.21
N GLU A 38 31.99 6.74 0.69
CA GLU A 38 32.62 7.12 -0.58
C GLU A 38 31.62 6.97 -1.75
N SER A 39 31.88 7.64 -2.86
CA SER A 39 30.96 7.63 -4.00
C SER A 39 30.76 6.22 -4.61
N SER A 40 31.78 5.38 -4.59
CA SER A 40 31.70 3.98 -5.01
C SER A 40 30.81 3.16 -4.08
N GLU A 41 31.01 3.27 -2.77
CA GLU A 41 30.23 2.56 -1.77
C GLU A 41 28.72 2.95 -1.83
N ARG A 42 28.42 4.24 -2.05
CA ARG A 42 27.04 4.66 -2.31
C ARG A 42 26.46 4.04 -3.57
N ALA A 43 27.26 3.93 -4.63
CA ALA A 43 26.81 3.27 -5.87
C ALA A 43 26.52 1.78 -5.65
N ASP A 44 27.34 1.09 -4.86
CA ASP A 44 27.16 -0.32 -4.52
C ASP A 44 25.89 -0.52 -3.70
N LEU A 45 25.65 0.32 -2.69
CA LEU A 45 24.41 0.28 -1.91
C LEU A 45 23.16 0.54 -2.78
N ILE A 46 23.21 1.51 -3.68
CA ILE A 46 22.13 1.79 -4.61
C ILE A 46 21.91 0.58 -5.54
N ALA A 47 22.96 -0.04 -6.07
CA ALA A 47 22.85 -1.24 -6.89
C ALA A 47 22.18 -2.40 -6.13
N PHE A 48 22.53 -2.60 -4.86
CA PHE A 48 21.86 -3.56 -3.99
C PHE A 48 20.36 -3.25 -3.84
N LEU A 49 19.99 -2.02 -3.50
CA LEU A 49 18.58 -1.63 -3.36
C LEU A 49 17.80 -1.79 -4.66
N GLN A 50 18.43 -1.51 -5.79
CA GLN A 50 17.85 -1.74 -7.12
C GLN A 50 17.60 -3.22 -7.38
N SER A 51 18.49 -4.10 -6.96
CA SER A 51 18.32 -5.55 -7.14
C SER A 51 17.11 -6.13 -6.39
N LEU A 52 16.66 -5.48 -5.33
CA LEU A 52 15.53 -5.93 -4.52
C LEU A 52 14.16 -5.73 -5.18
N GLY A 53 14.10 -4.95 -6.23
CA GLY A 53 12.87 -4.62 -6.93
C GLY A 53 12.88 -4.96 -8.43
N GLY A 54 13.96 -5.56 -8.93
CA GLY A 54 14.13 -5.88 -10.35
C GLY A 54 14.42 -4.68 -11.25
N ALA A 55 14.73 -4.93 -12.49
CA ALA A 55 15.04 -3.91 -13.48
C ALA A 55 13.77 -3.51 -14.28
N ALA A 56 13.71 -2.25 -14.67
CA ALA A 56 12.77 -1.67 -15.62
C ALA A 56 11.28 -1.91 -15.30
N GLN A 57 10.65 -0.96 -14.63
CA GLN A 57 9.39 -1.20 -13.96
C GLN A 57 8.39 -0.08 -14.09
N ARG A 58 8.37 0.54 -15.23
CA ARG A 58 7.32 1.49 -15.58
C ARG A 58 6.42 0.85 -16.61
N SER A 59 5.12 0.85 -16.34
CA SER A 59 4.16 0.64 -17.41
C SER A 59 4.09 1.93 -18.23
N ASP A 60 4.07 1.80 -19.57
CA ASP A 60 3.94 2.93 -20.48
C ASP A 60 2.48 3.45 -20.57
N GLY A 61 1.64 3.11 -19.60
CA GLY A 61 0.22 3.47 -19.54
C GLY A 61 -0.55 2.66 -18.52
N LEU A 62 -1.87 2.78 -18.55
CA LEU A 62 -2.76 1.96 -17.74
C LEU A 62 -2.64 0.50 -18.15
N VAL A 63 -2.53 -0.39 -17.18
CA VAL A 63 -2.59 -1.83 -17.40
C VAL A 63 -4.01 -2.16 -17.90
N PRO A 64 -4.17 -2.78 -19.08
CA PRO A 64 -5.49 -3.16 -19.55
C PRO A 64 -6.18 -4.12 -18.57
N PRO A 65 -7.51 -4.01 -18.38
CA PRO A 65 -8.27 -5.03 -17.67
C PRO A 65 -8.10 -6.41 -18.35
N ASP A 66 -8.38 -7.46 -17.63
CA ASP A 66 -8.29 -8.84 -18.11
C ASP A 66 -6.88 -9.31 -18.57
N LEU A 67 -5.85 -8.62 -18.12
CA LEU A 67 -4.48 -9.07 -18.38
C LEU A 67 -4.25 -10.47 -17.78
N GLY A 68 -3.65 -11.37 -18.53
CA GLY A 68 -3.35 -12.74 -18.08
C GLY A 68 -2.54 -12.77 -16.77
N ILE A 69 -2.66 -13.87 -16.02
CA ILE A 69 -1.88 -14.07 -14.80
C ILE A 69 -0.43 -14.35 -15.18
N PRO A 70 0.55 -13.60 -14.63
CA PRO A 70 1.95 -13.81 -14.90
C PRO A 70 2.44 -15.20 -14.45
N SER A 71 3.50 -15.69 -15.11
CA SER A 71 4.14 -16.94 -14.74
C SER A 71 4.84 -16.84 -13.37
N ALA A 72 5.01 -17.96 -12.69
CA ALA A 72 5.72 -18.01 -11.40
C ALA A 72 7.11 -17.34 -11.51
N GLY A 73 7.43 -16.50 -10.54
CA GLY A 73 8.67 -15.72 -10.53
C GLY A 73 8.63 -14.41 -11.31
N GLU A 74 7.52 -14.09 -11.95
CA GLU A 74 7.29 -12.79 -12.60
C GLU A 74 6.53 -11.83 -11.68
N TYR A 75 6.55 -10.54 -12.01
CA TYR A 75 5.76 -9.53 -11.31
C TYR A 75 4.26 -9.82 -11.43
N GLY A 76 3.56 -9.75 -10.31
CA GLY A 76 2.12 -9.99 -10.25
C GLY A 76 1.73 -11.47 -10.25
N ALA A 77 2.70 -12.38 -10.21
CA ALA A 77 2.44 -13.79 -10.00
C ALA A 77 2.07 -14.12 -8.55
N PRO A 78 1.39 -15.24 -8.30
CA PRO A 78 1.27 -15.75 -6.93
C PRO A 78 2.65 -16.09 -6.35
N ALA A 79 2.78 -16.01 -5.03
CA ALA A 79 4.01 -16.33 -4.31
C ALA A 79 4.52 -17.73 -4.66
N ASP A 80 5.84 -17.89 -4.67
CA ASP A 80 6.48 -19.16 -4.96
C ASP A 80 6.00 -20.26 -4.01
N GLY A 81 5.76 -21.45 -4.56
CA GLY A 81 5.27 -22.60 -3.80
C GLY A 81 3.76 -22.64 -3.62
N ALA A 82 3.00 -21.68 -4.15
CA ALA A 82 1.54 -21.70 -4.10
C ALA A 82 0.99 -22.98 -4.73
N GLY A 83 0.18 -23.73 -3.97
CA GLY A 83 -0.50 -24.94 -4.42
C GLY A 83 -1.68 -24.63 -5.36
N ALA A 84 -2.29 -25.68 -5.92
CA ALA A 84 -3.39 -25.51 -6.87
C ALA A 84 -4.60 -24.77 -6.27
N GLU A 85 -4.94 -25.04 -5.01
CA GLU A 85 -6.04 -24.36 -4.32
C GLU A 85 -5.73 -22.88 -4.06
N GLU A 86 -4.51 -22.56 -3.64
CA GLU A 86 -4.07 -21.17 -3.43
C GLU A 86 -4.05 -20.41 -4.75
N ARG A 87 -3.61 -21.03 -5.85
CA ARG A 87 -3.67 -20.42 -7.17
C ARG A 87 -5.11 -20.10 -7.59
N LEU A 88 -6.06 -21.00 -7.35
CA LEU A 88 -7.47 -20.77 -7.65
C LEU A 88 -8.05 -19.61 -6.81
N ARG A 89 -7.69 -19.52 -5.52
CA ARG A 89 -8.08 -18.40 -4.66
C ARG A 89 -7.47 -17.08 -5.15
N PHE A 90 -6.19 -17.10 -5.50
CA PHE A 90 -5.49 -15.98 -6.10
C PHE A 90 -6.18 -15.47 -7.38
N GLU A 91 -6.51 -16.38 -8.30
CA GLU A 91 -7.18 -16.05 -9.56
C GLU A 91 -8.55 -15.38 -9.34
N ARG A 92 -9.35 -15.96 -8.44
CA ARG A 92 -10.67 -15.41 -8.09
C ARG A 92 -10.58 -14.04 -7.43
N GLY A 93 -9.61 -13.88 -6.54
CA GLY A 93 -9.38 -12.60 -5.86
C GLY A 93 -8.83 -11.53 -6.81
N ARG A 94 -7.91 -11.93 -7.72
CA ARG A 94 -7.39 -11.03 -8.74
C ARG A 94 -8.50 -10.52 -9.67
N ALA A 95 -9.45 -11.37 -10.04
CA ALA A 95 -10.57 -10.94 -10.88
C ALA A 95 -11.43 -9.85 -10.20
N LEU A 96 -11.63 -9.93 -8.89
CA LEU A 96 -12.33 -8.88 -8.13
C LEU A 96 -11.49 -7.62 -7.94
N PHE A 97 -10.20 -7.75 -7.70
CA PHE A 97 -9.28 -6.62 -7.58
C PHE A 97 -9.17 -5.83 -8.89
N ASP A 98 -9.28 -6.52 -10.00
CA ASP A 98 -9.23 -5.97 -11.37
C ASP A 98 -10.58 -5.45 -11.88
N ARG A 99 -11.68 -5.81 -11.22
CA ARG A 99 -13.04 -5.47 -11.63
C ARG A 99 -13.35 -4.00 -11.43
N ASP A 100 -13.96 -3.37 -12.43
CA ASP A 100 -14.60 -2.06 -12.29
C ASP A 100 -15.96 -2.25 -11.60
N PHE A 101 -16.17 -1.56 -10.50
CA PHE A 101 -17.47 -1.46 -9.84
C PHE A 101 -18.26 -0.31 -10.44
N ALA A 102 -19.55 -0.51 -10.69
CA ALA A 102 -20.40 0.52 -11.24
C ALA A 102 -21.04 1.40 -10.14
N LEU A 103 -21.44 2.61 -10.51
CA LEU A 103 -22.26 3.45 -9.61
C LEU A 103 -23.58 2.78 -9.19
N SER A 104 -24.14 1.92 -10.06
CA SER A 104 -25.34 1.12 -9.74
C SER A 104 -25.07 -0.04 -8.80
N GLU A 105 -23.82 -0.30 -8.45
CA GLU A 105 -23.38 -1.30 -7.49
C GLU A 105 -22.89 -0.67 -6.18
N GLY A 106 -23.08 0.66 -6.01
CA GLY A 106 -22.79 1.40 -4.79
C GLY A 106 -21.49 2.21 -4.77
N VAL A 107 -20.75 2.31 -5.90
CA VAL A 107 -19.58 3.19 -5.93
C VAL A 107 -19.99 4.63 -5.61
N GLY A 108 -19.54 5.13 -4.49
CA GLY A 108 -19.86 6.50 -4.09
C GLY A 108 -20.47 6.63 -2.69
N PRO A 109 -21.21 7.72 -2.41
CA PRO A 109 -21.36 8.90 -3.25
C PRO A 109 -20.04 9.66 -3.51
N ASP A 110 -19.04 9.48 -2.65
CA ASP A 110 -17.72 10.10 -2.72
C ASP A 110 -16.65 9.03 -2.81
N PHE A 111 -15.78 9.11 -3.82
CA PHE A 111 -14.81 8.05 -4.12
C PHE A 111 -13.54 8.57 -4.81
N ASN A 112 -12.51 7.74 -4.85
CA ASN A 112 -11.23 8.02 -5.51
C ASN A 112 -11.03 7.21 -6.79
N GLY A 113 -11.66 6.05 -6.89
CA GLY A 113 -11.62 5.15 -8.04
C GLY A 113 -12.78 4.17 -8.02
N ASP A 114 -12.90 3.41 -9.08
CA ASP A 114 -13.96 2.41 -9.32
C ASP A 114 -13.44 0.97 -9.27
N ALA A 115 -12.13 0.80 -9.11
CA ALA A 115 -11.46 -0.50 -9.00
C ALA A 115 -10.20 -0.38 -8.16
N CYS A 116 -9.77 -1.47 -7.52
CA CYS A 116 -8.48 -1.47 -6.81
C CYS A 116 -7.32 -1.23 -7.79
N ARG A 117 -7.39 -1.81 -9.00
CA ARG A 117 -6.39 -1.59 -10.05
C ARG A 117 -6.32 -0.15 -10.54
N SER A 118 -7.35 0.68 -10.37
CA SER A 118 -7.30 2.10 -10.76
C SER A 118 -6.15 2.86 -10.11
N CYS A 119 -5.71 2.39 -8.94
CA CYS A 119 -4.58 2.94 -8.19
C CYS A 119 -3.40 1.98 -8.09
N HIS A 120 -3.60 0.65 -8.16
CA HIS A 120 -2.59 -0.38 -7.96
C HIS A 120 -2.30 -1.15 -9.25
N PHE A 121 -1.62 -0.51 -10.22
CA PHE A 121 -1.42 -1.09 -11.55
C PHE A 121 0.01 -1.05 -12.09
N ASP A 122 0.97 -0.41 -11.44
CA ASP A 122 2.35 -0.29 -11.93
C ASP A 122 3.32 -1.17 -11.12
N PRO A 123 4.05 -2.08 -11.76
CA PRO A 123 4.08 -2.44 -13.18
C PRO A 123 3.03 -3.48 -13.58
N VAL A 124 2.22 -3.94 -12.63
CA VAL A 124 1.22 -5.01 -12.78
C VAL A 124 0.04 -4.77 -11.87
N ILE A 125 -1.07 -5.49 -12.07
CA ILE A 125 -2.21 -5.51 -11.15
C ILE A 125 -1.73 -5.93 -9.75
N GLY A 126 -2.05 -5.11 -8.74
CA GLY A 126 -1.51 -5.22 -7.39
C GLY A 126 -0.17 -4.49 -7.19
N GLY A 127 0.34 -3.84 -8.20
CA GLY A 127 1.50 -2.96 -8.11
C GLY A 127 1.23 -1.66 -7.35
N ALA A 128 2.00 -0.63 -7.65
CA ALA A 128 1.82 0.69 -7.06
C ALA A 128 1.11 1.64 -8.03
N GLY A 129 0.81 2.84 -7.59
CA GLY A 129 0.42 3.94 -8.45
C GLY A 129 1.63 4.73 -8.91
N PRO A 130 1.76 5.05 -10.22
CA PRO A 130 2.77 5.97 -10.70
C PRO A 130 2.49 7.40 -10.23
N GLY A 131 3.45 8.30 -10.44
CA GLY A 131 3.30 9.71 -10.10
C GLY A 131 2.04 10.32 -10.71
N GLY A 132 1.20 10.94 -9.88
CA GLY A 132 -0.11 11.47 -10.26
C GLY A 132 -1.30 10.57 -9.88
N VAL A 133 -1.06 9.32 -9.54
CA VAL A 133 -2.06 8.40 -8.93
C VAL A 133 -1.81 8.33 -7.44
N ASP A 134 -2.15 9.39 -6.74
CA ASP A 134 -1.92 9.57 -5.31
C ASP A 134 -3.21 9.97 -4.61
N ALA A 135 -3.44 9.45 -3.43
CA ALA A 135 -4.49 9.91 -2.53
C ALA A 135 -4.05 11.17 -1.78
N ILE A 136 -4.98 12.06 -1.52
CA ILE A 136 -4.75 13.19 -0.63
C ILE A 136 -5.30 12.81 0.75
N ARG A 137 -4.46 12.87 1.78
CA ARG A 137 -4.87 12.74 3.17
C ARG A 137 -4.98 14.12 3.79
N HIS A 138 -6.00 14.34 4.60
CA HIS A 138 -6.25 15.63 5.23
C HIS A 138 -6.68 15.51 6.68
N GLY A 139 -6.64 16.60 7.39
CA GLY A 139 -7.08 16.71 8.78
C GLY A 139 -6.71 18.04 9.39
N THR A 140 -6.91 18.15 10.69
CA THR A 140 -6.65 19.37 11.46
C THR A 140 -5.50 19.15 12.43
N LEU A 141 -4.47 20.00 12.37
CA LEU A 141 -3.40 20.05 13.34
C LEU A 141 -3.57 21.30 14.22
N SER A 142 -3.74 21.09 15.51
CA SER A 142 -3.87 22.17 16.49
C SER A 142 -3.08 21.82 17.76
N GLY A 143 -2.22 22.76 18.21
CA GLY A 143 -1.39 22.54 19.40
C GLY A 143 -0.46 21.31 19.34
N GLY A 144 -0.07 20.87 18.15
CA GLY A 144 0.73 19.68 17.93
C GLY A 144 -0.06 18.37 17.93
N LEU A 145 -1.37 18.42 18.09
CA LEU A 145 -2.27 17.26 18.02
C LEU A 145 -2.95 17.21 16.65
N PHE A 146 -2.83 16.08 15.97
CA PHE A 146 -3.55 15.80 14.73
C PHE A 146 -4.92 15.21 15.05
N THR A 147 -5.96 15.75 14.41
CA THR A 147 -7.34 15.25 14.48
C THR A 147 -7.80 14.87 13.09
N PRO A 148 -8.11 13.59 12.83
CA PRO A 148 -8.67 13.15 11.57
C PRO A 148 -10.13 13.65 11.43
N PRO A 149 -10.63 13.86 10.21
CA PRO A 149 -12.05 14.09 9.98
C PRO A 149 -12.89 12.85 10.37
N ASN A 150 -14.15 13.05 10.73
CA ASN A 150 -15.06 11.96 11.11
C ASN A 150 -15.29 10.94 9.97
N GLN A 151 -15.17 11.37 8.73
CA GLN A 151 -15.36 10.54 7.53
C GLN A 151 -14.06 9.86 7.06
N GLY A 152 -13.00 9.93 7.87
CA GLY A 152 -11.68 9.43 7.50
C GLY A 152 -10.78 10.48 6.85
N THR A 153 -9.51 10.17 6.70
CA THR A 153 -8.49 11.11 6.22
C THR A 153 -8.38 11.20 4.70
N ALA A 154 -8.95 10.26 3.94
CA ALA A 154 -8.94 10.28 2.48
C ALA A 154 -9.84 11.40 1.95
N LEU A 155 -9.29 12.28 1.12
CA LEU A 155 -10.07 13.32 0.44
C LEU A 155 -10.55 12.73 -0.91
N PRO A 156 -11.86 12.59 -1.13
CA PRO A 156 -12.38 12.04 -2.36
C PRO A 156 -12.04 12.91 -3.58
N ARG A 157 -11.79 12.28 -4.71
CA ARG A 157 -11.55 12.95 -6.00
C ARG A 157 -12.82 13.16 -6.80
N HIS A 158 -13.77 12.26 -6.63
CA HIS A 158 -15.02 12.18 -7.38
C HIS A 158 -16.20 12.19 -6.43
N SER A 159 -17.33 12.65 -6.94
CA SER A 159 -18.61 12.55 -6.27
C SER A 159 -19.71 12.27 -7.31
N THR A 160 -20.70 11.49 -6.93
CA THR A 160 -21.94 11.33 -7.72
C THR A 160 -22.80 12.57 -7.67
N SER A 161 -22.57 13.44 -6.68
CA SER A 161 -23.13 14.80 -6.66
C SER A 161 -22.39 15.69 -7.69
N GLN A 162 -23.03 16.77 -8.14
CA GLN A 162 -22.41 17.67 -9.14
C GLN A 162 -21.23 18.49 -8.59
N THR A 163 -20.97 18.44 -7.30
CA THR A 163 -19.87 19.15 -6.64
C THR A 163 -18.96 18.15 -5.94
N ARG A 164 -17.67 18.25 -6.26
CA ARG A 164 -16.64 17.50 -5.53
C ARG A 164 -16.69 17.88 -4.05
N PRO A 165 -16.53 16.92 -3.11
CA PRO A 165 -16.46 17.23 -1.70
C PRO A 165 -15.34 18.22 -1.39
N GLU A 166 -15.67 19.23 -0.63
CA GLU A 166 -14.69 20.17 -0.10
C GLU A 166 -14.17 19.64 1.24
N PRO A 167 -12.88 19.80 1.52
CA PRO A 167 -12.37 19.44 2.84
C PRO A 167 -13.06 20.32 3.92
N PRO A 168 -13.18 19.81 5.15
CA PRO A 168 -13.68 20.62 6.26
C PRO A 168 -12.95 21.95 6.36
N SER A 169 -13.68 23.03 6.68
CA SER A 169 -13.13 24.39 6.69
C SER A 169 -12.00 24.62 7.72
N ASP A 170 -11.88 23.74 8.70
CA ASP A 170 -10.82 23.71 9.71
C ASP A 170 -9.65 22.79 9.33
N ALA A 171 -9.72 22.07 8.22
CA ALA A 171 -8.62 21.27 7.73
C ALA A 171 -7.45 22.17 7.32
N ASN A 172 -6.28 21.91 7.90
CA ASN A 172 -5.06 22.67 7.67
C ASN A 172 -3.84 21.79 7.37
N VAL A 173 -4.03 20.47 7.32
CA VAL A 173 -3.04 19.49 6.90
C VAL A 173 -3.54 18.81 5.64
N PHE A 174 -2.72 18.81 4.59
CA PHE A 174 -2.99 18.14 3.33
C PHE A 174 -1.71 17.46 2.88
N GLU A 175 -1.74 16.14 2.77
CA GLU A 175 -0.57 15.37 2.35
C GLU A 175 -0.93 14.44 1.18
N ARG A 176 -0.13 14.54 0.13
CA ARG A 176 -0.20 13.58 -0.97
C ARG A 176 0.45 12.28 -0.54
N ARG A 177 -0.20 11.18 -0.85
CA ARG A 177 0.27 9.82 -0.60
C ARG A 177 0.32 9.08 -1.92
N GLN A 178 1.51 8.74 -2.37
CA GLN A 178 1.65 7.85 -3.50
C GLN A 178 1.07 6.48 -3.12
N THR A 179 0.31 5.89 -4.04
CA THR A 179 -0.25 4.56 -3.83
C THR A 179 0.87 3.52 -3.75
N PRO A 180 1.07 2.86 -2.59
CA PRO A 180 2.13 1.86 -2.42
C PRO A 180 1.81 0.57 -3.16
N THR A 181 2.82 -0.25 -3.42
CA THR A 181 2.63 -1.60 -3.95
C THR A 181 1.99 -2.53 -2.93
N THR A 182 1.16 -3.46 -3.40
CA THR A 182 0.63 -4.56 -2.59
C THR A 182 1.44 -5.86 -2.73
N LEU A 183 2.48 -5.86 -3.59
CA LEU A 183 3.35 -7.01 -3.81
C LEU A 183 4.03 -7.45 -2.52
N GLY A 184 3.85 -8.70 -2.15
CA GLY A 184 4.50 -9.32 -0.98
C GLY A 184 3.91 -8.94 0.38
N LEU A 185 2.78 -8.22 0.46
CA LEU A 185 2.17 -7.84 1.75
C LEU A 185 1.80 -9.06 2.61
N GLY A 186 1.42 -10.19 2.00
CA GLY A 186 1.17 -11.43 2.72
C GLY A 186 2.38 -11.97 3.48
N LEU A 187 3.60 -11.66 3.04
CA LEU A 187 4.82 -12.01 3.79
C LEU A 187 4.94 -11.17 5.07
N LEU A 188 4.62 -9.88 5.00
CA LEU A 188 4.62 -8.99 6.17
C LEU A 188 3.57 -9.43 7.19
N GLU A 189 2.39 -9.85 6.74
CA GLU A 189 1.34 -10.33 7.63
C GLU A 189 1.74 -11.59 8.41
N ARG A 190 2.54 -12.46 7.79
CA ARG A 190 3.04 -13.71 8.43
C ARG A 190 4.16 -13.50 9.44
N ILE A 191 4.75 -12.32 9.56
CA ILE A 191 5.78 -12.07 10.57
C ILE A 191 5.13 -12.23 11.95
N PRO A 192 5.65 -13.12 12.83
CA PRO A 192 5.08 -13.32 14.17
C PRO A 192 5.10 -12.03 14.98
N ARG A 193 4.03 -11.79 15.75
CA ARG A 193 3.94 -10.64 16.66
C ARG A 193 5.16 -10.53 17.58
N ALA A 194 5.60 -11.65 18.15
CA ALA A 194 6.76 -11.69 19.03
C ALA A 194 8.05 -11.22 18.36
N THR A 195 8.22 -11.45 17.04
CA THR A 195 9.37 -10.97 16.28
C THR A 195 9.34 -9.44 16.16
N ILE A 196 8.18 -8.85 15.86
CA ILE A 196 8.03 -7.39 15.76
C ILE A 196 8.27 -6.73 17.12
N GLU A 197 7.71 -7.30 18.19
CA GLU A 197 7.90 -6.79 19.56
C GLU A 197 9.36 -6.92 20.03
N ALA A 198 10.04 -8.01 19.67
CA ALA A 198 11.47 -8.19 19.97
C ALA A 198 12.34 -7.17 19.24
N LEU A 199 12.09 -6.92 17.95
CA LEU A 199 12.79 -5.89 17.18
C LEU A 199 12.54 -4.49 17.76
N ALA A 200 11.30 -4.17 18.11
CA ALA A 200 10.97 -2.90 18.73
C ALA A 200 11.67 -2.71 20.09
N ALA A 201 11.83 -3.79 20.88
CA ALA A 201 12.55 -3.74 22.15
C ALA A 201 14.07 -3.54 21.99
N MET A 202 14.63 -3.90 20.84
CA MET A 202 16.05 -3.70 20.51
C MET A 202 16.31 -2.33 19.87
N SER A 203 15.29 -1.68 19.35
CA SER A 203 15.40 -0.36 18.71
C SER A 203 15.34 0.76 19.76
N ALA A 204 16.16 1.80 19.59
CA ALA A 204 16.08 2.98 20.45
C ALA A 204 14.80 3.79 20.20
N ASP A 205 14.29 3.78 18.96
CA ASP A 205 13.24 4.66 18.48
C ASP A 205 12.03 3.89 17.90
N GLY A 206 12.25 2.67 17.40
CA GLY A 206 11.20 1.82 16.81
C GLY A 206 10.20 1.32 17.85
N ARG A 207 8.92 1.38 17.54
CA ARG A 207 7.83 0.96 18.42
C ARG A 207 6.85 0.05 17.71
N ALA A 208 6.44 -1.02 18.40
CA ALA A 208 5.31 -1.81 17.95
C ALA A 208 4.01 -1.04 18.25
N HIS A 209 3.21 -0.78 17.21
CA HIS A 209 1.92 -0.12 17.40
C HIS A 209 0.87 -1.15 17.81
N VAL A 210 0.43 -1.08 19.05
CA VAL A 210 -0.67 -1.89 19.58
C VAL A 210 -1.93 -1.03 19.60
N LEU A 211 -2.96 -1.50 18.89
CA LEU A 211 -4.24 -0.83 18.76
C LEU A 211 -5.02 -0.89 20.09
N SER A 212 -6.06 -0.09 20.23
CA SER A 212 -6.90 -0.04 21.44
C SER A 212 -7.59 -1.36 21.77
N ASP A 213 -7.82 -2.21 20.77
CA ASP A 213 -8.38 -3.56 20.92
C ASP A 213 -7.33 -4.64 21.23
N GLY A 214 -6.06 -4.25 21.36
CA GLY A 214 -4.93 -5.15 21.67
C GLY A 214 -4.32 -5.83 20.44
N ARG A 215 -4.85 -5.65 19.22
CA ARG A 215 -4.23 -6.18 18.01
C ARG A 215 -2.96 -5.38 17.65
N LEU A 216 -2.00 -6.05 17.03
CA LEU A 216 -0.79 -5.41 16.53
C LEU A 216 -1.07 -4.82 15.15
N GLY A 217 -0.88 -3.53 15.00
CA GLY A 217 -0.93 -2.86 13.70
C GLY A 217 0.28 -3.21 12.84
N ARG A 218 0.05 -3.37 11.54
CA ARG A 218 1.06 -3.80 10.55
C ARG A 218 1.04 -2.96 9.30
N PHE A 219 -0.14 -2.51 8.90
CA PHE A 219 -0.40 -1.83 7.64
C PHE A 219 -0.91 -0.41 7.89
N GLY A 220 -0.97 0.36 6.82
CA GLY A 220 -1.30 1.76 6.88
C GLY A 220 -0.09 2.62 7.22
N TRP A 221 -0.32 3.93 7.23
CA TRP A 221 0.73 4.94 7.38
C TRP A 221 1.51 4.85 8.70
N LYS A 222 0.81 4.57 9.77
CA LYS A 222 1.36 4.48 11.14
C LYS A 222 1.13 3.10 11.76
N ALA A 223 1.08 2.07 10.91
CA ALA A 223 0.73 0.72 11.32
C ALA A 223 -0.60 0.69 12.12
N GLU A 224 -1.59 1.41 11.66
CA GLU A 224 -2.91 1.50 12.30
C GLU A 224 -3.88 0.39 11.89
N VAL A 225 -3.54 -0.41 10.89
CA VAL A 225 -4.40 -1.49 10.41
C VAL A 225 -3.75 -2.85 10.70
N PRO A 226 -4.43 -3.79 11.38
CA PRO A 226 -3.78 -5.00 11.89
C PRO A 226 -3.66 -6.13 10.85
N SER A 227 -4.52 -6.19 9.84
CA SER A 227 -4.56 -7.26 8.84
C SER A 227 -4.82 -6.73 7.43
N ILE A 228 -4.47 -7.54 6.42
CA ILE A 228 -4.82 -7.24 5.02
C ILE A 228 -6.33 -7.16 4.87
N ARG A 229 -7.09 -8.04 5.53
CA ARG A 229 -8.54 -8.05 5.47
C ARG A 229 -9.17 -6.77 6.03
N ASP A 230 -8.69 -6.30 7.18
CA ASP A 230 -9.14 -5.01 7.74
C ASP A 230 -8.81 -3.85 6.79
N PHE A 231 -7.63 -3.91 6.14
CA PHE A 231 -7.24 -2.89 5.15
C PHE A 231 -8.12 -2.92 3.90
N VAL A 232 -8.50 -4.11 3.41
CA VAL A 232 -9.44 -4.26 2.28
C VAL A 232 -10.78 -3.64 2.61
N ARG A 233 -11.32 -3.90 3.81
CA ARG A 233 -12.57 -3.29 4.29
C ARG A 233 -12.48 -1.76 4.30
N ASP A 234 -11.40 -1.22 4.85
CA ASP A 234 -11.16 0.22 4.91
C ASP A 234 -11.05 0.83 3.51
N ALA A 235 -10.29 0.20 2.61
CA ALA A 235 -10.07 0.68 1.25
C ALA A 235 -11.34 0.66 0.40
N LEU A 236 -12.16 -0.38 0.50
CA LEU A 236 -13.46 -0.45 -0.18
C LEU A 236 -14.33 0.77 0.18
N SER A 237 -14.37 1.14 1.46
CA SER A 237 -15.15 2.28 1.92
C SER A 237 -14.47 3.62 1.66
N ALA A 238 -13.17 3.75 1.93
CA ALA A 238 -12.46 5.03 1.86
C ALA A 238 -12.10 5.45 0.43
N GLU A 239 -11.87 4.48 -0.46
CA GLU A 239 -11.39 4.76 -1.82
C GLU A 239 -12.48 4.56 -2.90
N LEU A 240 -13.36 3.55 -2.73
CA LEU A 240 -14.45 3.28 -3.66
C LEU A 240 -15.81 3.80 -3.19
N GLY A 241 -15.94 4.12 -1.91
CA GLY A 241 -17.20 4.56 -1.32
C GLY A 241 -18.13 3.43 -0.89
N LEU A 242 -17.77 2.17 -1.14
CA LEU A 242 -18.60 1.00 -0.92
C LEU A 242 -18.81 0.70 0.57
N THR A 243 -20.01 0.23 0.91
CA THR A 243 -20.33 -0.29 2.23
C THR A 243 -19.98 -1.76 2.37
N VAL A 244 -19.59 -2.17 3.57
CA VAL A 244 -19.14 -3.53 3.90
C VAL A 244 -19.99 -4.12 5.02
N PRO A 245 -20.10 -5.46 5.13
CA PRO A 245 -20.93 -6.09 6.14
C PRO A 245 -20.51 -5.73 7.57
N GLU A 246 -21.47 -5.57 8.46
CA GLU A 246 -21.20 -5.55 9.89
C GLU A 246 -20.74 -6.93 10.36
N GLU A 247 -19.58 -7.00 11.00
CA GLU A 247 -18.97 -8.24 11.48
C GLU A 247 -18.47 -8.08 12.92
N PRO A 248 -18.62 -9.09 13.79
CA PRO A 248 -18.14 -9.03 15.15
C PRO A 248 -16.62 -8.76 15.22
N GLY A 249 -16.24 -7.72 15.93
CA GLY A 249 -14.83 -7.32 16.11
C GLY A 249 -14.20 -6.61 14.92
N ALA A 250 -14.91 -6.40 13.82
CA ALA A 250 -14.44 -5.55 12.73
C ALA A 250 -14.69 -4.07 13.08
N SER A 251 -13.66 -3.24 12.88
CA SER A 251 -13.72 -1.79 13.15
C SER A 251 -13.35 -0.95 11.94
N PHE A 252 -13.11 -1.60 10.80
CA PHE A 252 -12.73 -0.97 9.55
C PHE A 252 -13.82 -1.14 8.50
N GLY A 253 -13.97 -0.12 7.67
CA GLY A 253 -14.98 -0.03 6.65
C GLY A 253 -16.30 0.51 7.17
N ARG A 254 -17.04 1.17 6.29
CA ARG A 254 -18.35 1.76 6.54
C ARG A 254 -19.43 0.71 6.27
N THR A 255 -20.40 0.56 7.16
CA THR A 255 -21.43 -0.47 7.06
C THR A 255 -22.76 0.04 6.50
N SER A 256 -22.89 1.35 6.34
CA SER A 256 -24.04 1.99 5.71
C SER A 256 -23.68 3.37 5.19
N ASP A 257 -24.41 3.85 4.19
CA ASP A 257 -24.36 5.22 3.70
C ASP A 257 -25.75 5.74 3.26
N ASP A 258 -25.79 6.89 2.61
CA ASP A 258 -27.05 7.57 2.26
C ASP A 258 -27.37 7.46 0.76
N ASP A 259 -26.73 6.52 0.03
CA ASP A 259 -27.05 6.33 -1.38
C ASP A 259 -28.34 5.51 -1.59
N ALA A 260 -28.64 5.11 -2.84
CA ALA A 260 -29.87 4.40 -3.18
C ALA A 260 -29.64 2.88 -3.36
N VAL A 261 -28.43 2.40 -3.16
CA VAL A 261 -28.09 0.98 -3.25
C VAL A 261 -28.22 0.34 -1.87
N GLU A 262 -28.65 -0.92 -1.83
CA GLU A 262 -28.88 -1.60 -0.55
C GLU A 262 -27.58 -2.01 0.12
N ASP A 263 -27.41 -1.61 1.38
CA ASP A 263 -26.27 -1.99 2.23
C ASP A 263 -26.37 -3.46 2.74
N PRO A 264 -25.24 -4.18 2.84
CA PRO A 264 -23.93 -3.85 2.34
C PRO A 264 -23.78 -4.15 0.84
N GLU A 265 -23.08 -3.32 0.11
CA GLU A 265 -22.85 -3.44 -1.35
C GLU A 265 -21.81 -4.49 -1.70
N VAL A 266 -20.91 -4.78 -0.77
CA VAL A 266 -19.88 -5.81 -0.91
C VAL A 266 -20.09 -6.90 0.13
N SER A 267 -20.07 -8.15 -0.31
CA SER A 267 -20.21 -9.30 0.59
C SER A 267 -18.89 -9.63 1.32
N SER A 268 -19.00 -10.33 2.48
CA SER A 268 -17.83 -10.87 3.19
C SER A 268 -17.00 -11.80 2.30
N GLU A 269 -17.63 -12.55 1.40
CA GLU A 269 -16.93 -13.45 0.47
C GLU A 269 -16.08 -12.66 -0.55
N GLU A 270 -16.57 -11.53 -1.04
CA GLU A 270 -15.80 -10.67 -1.96
C GLU A 270 -14.61 -10.03 -1.24
N ILE A 271 -14.78 -9.58 -0.01
CA ILE A 271 -13.70 -9.10 0.84
C ILE A 271 -12.64 -10.18 1.04
N ASP A 272 -13.04 -11.41 1.35
CA ASP A 272 -12.13 -12.53 1.54
C ASP A 272 -11.37 -12.87 0.25
N ARG A 273 -12.02 -12.82 -0.91
CA ARG A 273 -11.38 -13.05 -2.20
C ARG A 273 -10.32 -11.99 -2.54
N ILE A 274 -10.63 -10.70 -2.33
CA ILE A 274 -9.65 -9.61 -2.54
C ILE A 274 -8.49 -9.78 -1.55
N THR A 275 -8.78 -10.14 -0.31
CA THR A 275 -7.77 -10.45 0.72
C THR A 275 -6.87 -11.60 0.30
N ASP A 276 -7.43 -12.69 -0.22
CA ASP A 276 -6.67 -13.84 -0.73
C ASP A 276 -5.71 -13.46 -1.86
N PHE A 277 -6.15 -12.62 -2.79
CA PHE A 277 -5.27 -12.11 -3.85
C PHE A 277 -4.07 -11.38 -3.27
N ILE A 278 -4.28 -10.39 -2.41
CA ILE A 278 -3.20 -9.58 -1.82
C ILE A 278 -2.28 -10.45 -0.94
N ALA A 279 -2.84 -11.35 -0.15
CA ALA A 279 -2.08 -12.23 0.74
C ALA A 279 -1.23 -13.25 0.00
N LEU A 280 -1.66 -13.67 -1.20
CA LEU A 280 -0.98 -14.64 -2.04
C LEU A 280 -0.12 -13.98 -3.13
N LEU A 281 -0.21 -12.67 -3.31
CA LEU A 281 0.57 -11.94 -4.31
C LEU A 281 2.05 -11.97 -3.94
N GLY A 282 2.87 -12.48 -4.88
CA GLY A 282 4.31 -12.63 -4.69
C GLY A 282 5.04 -11.30 -4.48
N PRO A 283 6.17 -11.31 -3.78
CA PRO A 283 7.04 -10.15 -3.71
C PRO A 283 7.65 -9.85 -5.10
N PRO A 284 8.16 -8.63 -5.31
CA PRO A 284 8.90 -8.31 -6.52
C PRO A 284 10.04 -9.30 -6.73
N PRO A 285 10.22 -9.87 -7.94
CA PRO A 285 11.32 -10.79 -8.19
C PRO A 285 12.66 -10.06 -8.06
N ARG A 286 13.61 -10.67 -7.38
CA ARG A 286 14.96 -10.14 -7.29
C ARG A 286 15.69 -10.34 -8.61
N THR A 287 16.13 -9.27 -9.23
CA THR A 287 16.92 -9.30 -10.46
C THR A 287 18.33 -8.80 -10.16
N ARG A 288 19.31 -9.65 -10.39
CA ARG A 288 20.74 -9.31 -10.19
C ARG A 288 21.38 -8.94 -11.53
N THR A 289 21.66 -7.66 -11.73
CA THR A 289 22.31 -7.16 -12.94
C THR A 289 23.81 -6.92 -12.75
N HIS A 290 24.23 -6.63 -11.52
CA HIS A 290 25.62 -6.36 -11.14
C HIS A 290 25.98 -7.10 -9.84
N PRO A 291 26.09 -8.47 -9.85
CA PRO A 291 26.21 -9.25 -8.62
C PRO A 291 27.31 -8.82 -7.65
N ALA A 292 28.47 -8.40 -8.14
CA ALA A 292 29.57 -7.97 -7.28
C ALA A 292 29.23 -6.68 -6.50
N LEU A 293 28.72 -5.67 -7.20
CA LEU A 293 28.31 -4.38 -6.58
C LEU A 293 27.13 -4.60 -5.63
N GLU A 294 26.20 -5.47 -5.99
CA GLU A 294 25.04 -5.80 -5.16
C GLU A 294 25.43 -6.54 -3.88
N ASP A 295 26.46 -7.39 -3.91
CA ASP A 295 26.98 -8.07 -2.71
C ASP A 295 27.74 -7.10 -1.81
N GLU A 296 28.57 -6.22 -2.38
CA GLU A 296 29.23 -5.14 -1.64
C GLU A 296 28.21 -4.19 -1.00
N GLY A 297 27.18 -3.77 -1.75
CA GLY A 297 26.09 -2.95 -1.25
C GLY A 297 25.24 -3.63 -0.17
N ALA A 298 25.04 -4.94 -0.24
CA ALA A 298 24.35 -5.70 0.80
C ALA A 298 25.14 -5.69 2.12
N ALA A 299 26.46 -5.84 2.04
CA ALA A 299 27.31 -5.77 3.23
C ALA A 299 27.35 -4.38 3.89
N LEU A 300 27.10 -3.31 3.11
CA LEU A 300 26.96 -1.95 3.65
C LEU A 300 25.59 -1.68 4.26
N PHE A 301 24.58 -2.46 3.86
CA PHE A 301 23.22 -2.33 4.36
C PHE A 301 23.02 -3.01 5.71
N GLU A 302 23.73 -4.10 6.01
CA GLU A 302 23.73 -4.82 7.29
C GLU A 302 24.48 -4.04 8.40
#